data_fc7710199a6a4c571a8b8f4d4dca911b
#
_entry.id   fc7710199a6a4c571a8b8f4d4dca911b
#
_cell.length_a   1.000
_cell.length_b   1.000
_cell.length_c   1.000
_cell.angle_alpha   90.00
_cell.angle_beta   90.00
_cell.angle_gamma   90.00
#
_symmetry.space_group_name_H-M   'P 1'
#
loop_
_entity.id
_entity.type
_entity.pdbx_description
1 polymer ?
#
loop_
_entity_poly.entity_id
_entity_poly.type
_entity_poly.pdbx_seq_one_letter_code
_entity_poly.pdbx_strand_id
1 'polypeptide(L)'
;MSAVDGGFGLPQMSEEEMFSLLLSEDADRDDSEPAIAAGRGEQMLHMSLRPLPRSMRTRIRDISGRIPAKNAVLIGGGIGHLSAWLLDLWCGDPANPPEIPPSRPDSFRIVEPGGKFGVIIDRLIRRHGAEGWTQIIQMPWNELAAEAATWSAATAALPQNAKSSPLPLPIDLVVVDVPEDERATTARSAFDLLSAGGVLLVQEPEVPTGDVGVADSPSEMTSAQKKVESFNQWISFVKHVSDNHSLGFVELTGGTLAVLRRT
;
A
#
# COMPACT_ATOMS: atom_id res chain seq x y z
N MET A 1 42.08 -33.30 -12.23
CA MET A 1 42.19 -31.84 -12.11
C MET A 1 40.76 -31.34 -11.91
N SER A 2 40.37 -31.14 -10.63
CA SER A 2 39.05 -30.61 -10.30
C SER A 2 39.13 -29.09 -10.36
N ALA A 3 38.23 -28.48 -11.15
CA ALA A 3 38.05 -27.05 -11.18
C ALA A 3 37.42 -26.63 -9.84
N VAL A 4 38.15 -25.81 -9.09
CA VAL A 4 37.66 -25.12 -7.88
C VAL A 4 36.78 -23.98 -8.38
N ASP A 5 35.48 -24.15 -8.24
CA ASP A 5 34.50 -23.10 -8.49
C ASP A 5 34.60 -22.06 -7.37
N GLY A 6 35.38 -21.01 -7.63
CA GLY A 6 35.57 -19.87 -6.70
C GLY A 6 34.42 -18.88 -6.78
N GLY A 7 33.23 -19.32 -6.48
CA GLY A 7 32.10 -18.43 -6.27
C GLY A 7 32.34 -17.62 -4.99
N PHE A 8 32.62 -16.33 -5.10
CA PHE A 8 32.49 -15.37 -4.00
C PHE A 8 30.99 -15.29 -3.62
N GLY A 9 30.55 -16.27 -2.83
CA GLY A 9 29.22 -16.21 -2.21
C GLY A 9 29.23 -15.09 -1.19
N LEU A 10 28.69 -13.93 -1.57
CA LEU A 10 28.24 -12.96 -0.59
C LEU A 10 27.23 -13.70 0.31
N PRO A 11 27.31 -13.55 1.65
CA PRO A 11 26.32 -14.14 2.53
C PRO A 11 24.96 -13.65 2.10
N GLN A 12 24.10 -14.56 1.63
CA GLN A 12 22.71 -14.24 1.32
C GLN A 12 22.02 -13.98 2.65
N MET A 13 21.50 -12.77 2.82
CA MET A 13 20.67 -12.38 3.96
C MET A 13 19.43 -13.29 4.01
N SER A 14 19.11 -13.83 5.18
CA SER A 14 17.90 -14.63 5.35
C SER A 14 16.65 -13.76 5.17
N GLU A 15 15.50 -14.41 4.90
CA GLU A 15 14.20 -13.73 4.81
C GLU A 15 13.88 -12.96 6.10
N GLU A 16 14.20 -13.53 7.26
CA GLU A 16 13.99 -12.92 8.55
C GLU A 16 14.87 -11.69 8.77
N GLU A 17 16.15 -11.77 8.39
CA GLU A 17 17.06 -10.62 8.43
C GLU A 17 16.63 -9.50 7.51
N MET A 18 16.20 -9.82 6.28
CA MET A 18 15.68 -8.83 5.33
C MET A 18 14.42 -8.17 5.87
N PHE A 19 13.52 -8.94 6.46
CA PHE A 19 12.28 -8.40 7.03
C PHE A 19 12.57 -7.55 8.28
N SER A 20 13.50 -7.96 9.14
CA SER A 20 13.96 -7.19 10.28
C SER A 20 14.58 -5.86 9.85
N LEU A 21 15.39 -5.86 8.78
CA LEU A 21 15.95 -4.64 8.21
C LEU A 21 14.87 -3.70 7.65
N LEU A 22 13.85 -4.25 7.01
CA LEU A 22 12.71 -3.47 6.52
C LEU A 22 11.96 -2.77 7.66
N LEU A 23 11.82 -3.44 8.81
CA LEU A 23 11.16 -2.91 10.00
C LEU A 23 12.07 -2.02 10.87
N SER A 24 13.37 -2.01 10.65
CA SER A 24 14.29 -1.20 11.44
C SER A 24 13.97 0.29 11.32
N GLU A 25 14.23 1.05 12.37
CA GLU A 25 14.13 2.51 12.32
C GLU A 25 15.39 3.11 11.68
N ASP A 26 15.19 4.11 10.85
CA ASP A 26 16.25 4.97 10.36
C ASP A 26 16.29 6.22 11.23
N ALA A 27 17.36 6.38 12.00
CA ALA A 27 17.54 7.52 12.90
C ALA A 27 17.75 8.85 12.13
N ASP A 28 18.21 8.74 10.87
CA ASP A 28 18.53 9.90 10.01
C ASP A 28 17.41 10.18 9.01
N ARG A 29 16.26 9.48 9.10
CA ARG A 29 15.14 9.69 8.18
C ARG A 29 14.63 11.14 8.27
N ASP A 30 14.31 11.70 7.13
CA ASP A 30 13.63 12.97 7.05
C ASP A 30 12.12 12.81 7.36
N ASP A 31 11.74 13.29 8.54
CA ASP A 31 10.35 13.31 9.01
C ASP A 31 9.61 14.59 8.57
N SER A 32 10.22 15.45 7.76
CA SER A 32 9.56 16.64 7.25
C SER A 32 8.39 16.30 6.35
N GLU A 33 7.33 17.08 6.46
CA GLU A 33 6.18 16.92 5.57
C GLU A 33 6.48 17.60 4.23
N PRO A 34 6.38 16.87 3.09
CA PRO A 34 6.57 17.48 1.77
C PRO A 34 5.59 18.64 1.56
N ALA A 35 6.06 19.76 0.99
CA ALA A 35 5.28 20.99 0.85
C ALA A 35 3.94 20.77 0.12
N ILE A 36 3.95 19.92 -0.92
CA ILE A 36 2.72 19.59 -1.66
C ILE A 36 1.76 18.76 -0.79
N ALA A 37 2.30 17.83 0.01
CA ALA A 37 1.50 17.02 0.92
C ALA A 37 0.87 17.86 2.03
N ALA A 38 1.61 18.82 2.60
CA ALA A 38 1.09 19.75 3.60
C ALA A 38 -0.14 20.52 3.09
N GLY A 39 -0.07 21.09 1.88
CA GLY A 39 -1.21 21.77 1.26
C GLY A 39 -2.40 20.82 1.00
N ARG A 40 -2.16 19.53 0.73
CA ARG A 40 -3.22 18.52 0.62
C ARG A 40 -3.83 18.19 1.98
N GLY A 41 -3.01 18.10 3.01
CA GLY A 41 -3.49 17.90 4.39
C GLY A 41 -4.44 19.01 4.84
N GLU A 42 -4.12 20.26 4.58
CA GLU A 42 -5.01 21.40 4.84
C GLU A 42 -6.35 21.27 4.09
N GLN A 43 -6.30 20.89 2.79
CA GLN A 43 -7.53 20.67 2.02
C GLN A 43 -8.39 19.54 2.59
N MET A 44 -7.78 18.43 3.07
CA MET A 44 -8.52 17.36 3.74
C MET A 44 -9.28 17.88 4.96
N LEU A 45 -8.63 18.68 5.81
CA LEU A 45 -9.27 19.25 6.98
C LEU A 45 -10.45 20.14 6.61
N HIS A 46 -10.32 20.98 5.59
CA HIS A 46 -11.44 21.81 5.08
C HIS A 46 -12.59 20.98 4.52
N MET A 47 -12.32 19.80 4.02
CA MET A 47 -13.33 18.85 3.52
C MET A 47 -13.86 17.91 4.61
N SER A 48 -13.48 18.11 5.87
CA SER A 48 -13.81 17.22 6.99
C SER A 48 -13.32 15.77 6.78
N LEU A 49 -12.28 15.59 5.99
CA LEU A 49 -11.59 14.31 5.82
C LEU A 49 -10.49 14.18 6.87
N ARG A 50 -10.24 12.96 7.33
CA ARG A 50 -9.17 12.68 8.29
C ARG A 50 -7.97 12.09 7.56
N PRO A 51 -6.83 12.80 7.52
CA PRO A 51 -5.59 12.21 7.01
C PRO A 51 -5.06 11.15 7.99
N LEU A 52 -4.31 10.18 7.48
CA LEU A 52 -3.51 9.31 8.32
C LEU A 52 -2.60 10.15 9.25
N PRO A 53 -2.30 9.70 10.46
CA PRO A 53 -1.34 10.36 11.35
C PRO A 53 0.00 10.61 10.65
N ARG A 54 0.68 11.72 10.99
CA ARG A 54 1.97 12.07 10.36
C ARG A 54 3.00 10.95 10.53
N SER A 55 3.13 10.41 11.74
CA SER A 55 4.01 9.28 12.03
C SER A 55 3.76 8.07 11.12
N MET A 56 2.49 7.80 10.81
CA MET A 56 2.08 6.73 9.91
C MET A 56 2.54 7.02 8.47
N ARG A 57 2.29 8.24 7.96
CA ARG A 57 2.69 8.65 6.61
C ARG A 57 4.21 8.62 6.42
N THR A 58 4.94 9.14 7.41
CA THR A 58 6.41 9.11 7.43
C THR A 58 6.92 7.67 7.40
N ARG A 59 6.32 6.80 8.22
CA ARG A 59 6.74 5.39 8.26
C ARG A 59 6.40 4.63 6.99
N ILE A 60 5.23 4.85 6.39
CA ILE A 60 4.88 4.29 5.08
C ILE A 60 5.89 4.75 4.02
N ARG A 61 6.22 6.05 3.99
CA ARG A 61 7.23 6.59 3.07
C ARG A 61 8.59 5.92 3.25
N ASP A 62 9.07 5.82 4.50
CA ASP A 62 10.35 5.21 4.85
C ASP A 62 10.43 3.75 4.40
N ILE A 63 9.45 2.93 4.76
CA ILE A 63 9.41 1.52 4.35
C ILE A 63 9.29 1.40 2.82
N SER A 64 8.45 2.20 2.19
CA SER A 64 8.28 2.19 0.73
C SER A 64 9.56 2.51 -0.03
N GLY A 65 10.41 3.39 0.53
CA GLY A 65 11.71 3.73 -0.05
C GLY A 65 12.75 2.61 0.00
N ARG A 66 12.56 1.63 0.89
CA ARG A 66 13.46 0.48 1.05
C ARG A 66 13.08 -0.73 0.21
N ILE A 67 11.88 -0.71 -0.39
CA ILE A 67 11.39 -1.82 -1.21
C ILE A 67 11.77 -1.54 -2.67
N PRO A 68 12.57 -2.41 -3.32
CA PRO A 68 12.91 -2.27 -4.73
C PRO A 68 11.72 -2.69 -5.62
N ALA A 69 10.59 -2.00 -5.46
CA ALA A 69 9.36 -2.30 -6.16
C ALA A 69 9.46 -1.93 -7.64
N LYS A 70 9.09 -2.84 -8.54
CA LYS A 70 8.80 -2.53 -9.94
C LYS A 70 7.36 -2.02 -10.08
N ASN A 71 6.43 -2.69 -9.41
CA ASN A 71 5.01 -2.40 -9.45
C ASN A 71 4.50 -2.01 -8.07
N ALA A 72 4.08 -0.77 -7.91
CA ALA A 72 3.51 -0.24 -6.68
C ALA A 72 2.03 0.14 -6.87
N VAL A 73 1.21 -0.08 -5.86
CA VAL A 73 -0.21 0.26 -5.84
C VAL A 73 -0.57 0.96 -4.54
N LEU A 74 -1.27 2.09 -4.63
CA LEU A 74 -1.95 2.73 -3.51
C LEU A 74 -3.45 2.53 -3.68
N ILE A 75 -4.11 1.94 -2.70
CA ILE A 75 -5.55 1.71 -2.67
C ILE A 75 -6.16 2.72 -1.70
N GLY A 76 -7.10 3.54 -2.19
CA GLY A 76 -7.69 4.63 -1.41
C GLY A 76 -6.93 5.96 -1.60
N GLY A 77 -6.87 6.45 -2.84
CA GLY A 77 -6.14 7.67 -3.18
C GLY A 77 -6.69 8.95 -2.53
N GLY A 78 -8.00 8.99 -2.22
CA GLY A 78 -8.65 10.16 -1.67
C GLY A 78 -8.39 11.41 -2.50
N ILE A 79 -8.02 12.52 -1.85
CA ILE A 79 -7.61 13.74 -2.57
C ILE A 79 -6.11 13.80 -2.90
N GLY A 80 -5.41 12.67 -2.78
CA GLY A 80 -3.98 12.56 -3.13
C GLY A 80 -3.01 12.95 -2.02
N HIS A 81 -3.41 12.95 -0.76
CA HIS A 81 -2.51 13.32 0.34
C HIS A 81 -1.37 12.31 0.50
N LEU A 82 -1.69 11.02 0.70
CA LEU A 82 -0.66 9.98 0.78
C LEU A 82 0.06 9.79 -0.56
N SER A 83 -0.65 9.98 -1.68
CA SER A 83 -0.03 9.99 -3.01
C SER A 83 1.07 11.06 -3.13
N ALA A 84 0.88 12.24 -2.52
CA ALA A 84 1.88 13.29 -2.52
C ALA A 84 3.14 12.90 -1.74
N TRP A 85 3.02 12.17 -0.62
CA TRP A 85 4.15 11.64 0.12
C TRP A 85 4.96 10.62 -0.68
N LEU A 86 4.28 9.71 -1.38
CA LEU A 86 4.93 8.68 -2.19
C LEU A 86 5.53 9.27 -3.48
N LEU A 87 4.85 10.21 -4.14
CA LEU A 87 5.41 10.89 -5.31
C LEU A 87 6.63 11.74 -4.95
N ASP A 88 6.61 12.43 -3.80
CA ASP A 88 7.78 13.15 -3.31
C ASP A 88 8.97 12.22 -3.03
N LEU A 89 8.72 11.04 -2.45
CA LEU A 89 9.74 10.01 -2.25
C LEU A 89 10.43 9.62 -3.56
N TRP A 90 9.64 9.43 -4.63
CA TRP A 90 10.13 8.87 -5.89
C TRP A 90 10.47 9.90 -6.96
N CYS A 91 10.06 11.15 -6.82
CA CYS A 91 10.36 12.23 -7.76
C CYS A 91 11.21 13.34 -7.12
N GLY A 92 11.17 13.48 -5.79
CA GLY A 92 11.65 14.65 -5.06
C GLY A 92 10.65 15.81 -5.11
N ASP A 93 11.05 16.94 -4.50
CA ASP A 93 10.26 18.17 -4.53
C ASP A 93 10.31 18.81 -5.94
N PRO A 94 9.18 18.97 -6.62
CA PRO A 94 9.17 19.61 -7.95
C PRO A 94 9.66 21.06 -7.96
N ALA A 95 9.64 21.76 -6.82
CA ALA A 95 10.19 23.11 -6.70
C ALA A 95 11.71 23.12 -6.57
N ASN A 96 12.29 22.03 -6.05
CA ASN A 96 13.71 21.83 -5.86
C ASN A 96 14.10 20.41 -6.28
N PRO A 97 14.08 20.10 -7.58
CA PRO A 97 14.32 18.74 -8.05
C PRO A 97 15.74 18.31 -7.70
N PRO A 98 15.91 17.06 -7.21
CA PRO A 98 17.22 16.53 -6.88
C PRO A 98 18.09 16.37 -8.12
N GLU A 99 19.39 16.59 -8.00
CA GLU A 99 20.37 16.41 -9.09
C GLU A 99 20.37 14.95 -9.61
N ILE A 100 20.22 13.99 -8.69
CA ILE A 100 20.12 12.57 -9.01
C ILE A 100 18.69 12.13 -8.72
N PRO A 101 17.93 11.70 -9.75
CA PRO A 101 16.56 11.21 -9.53
C PRO A 101 16.53 10.05 -8.51
N PRO A 102 15.62 10.06 -7.53
CA PRO A 102 15.46 8.96 -6.61
C PRO A 102 15.09 7.65 -7.33
N SER A 103 15.42 6.52 -6.72
CA SER A 103 14.93 5.22 -7.17
C SER A 103 13.40 5.19 -7.05
N ARG A 104 12.73 4.72 -8.10
CA ARG A 104 11.27 4.70 -8.19
C ARG A 104 10.78 3.40 -8.82
N PRO A 105 9.51 3.02 -8.62
CA PRO A 105 8.91 1.91 -9.33
C PRO A 105 8.80 2.18 -10.84
N ASP A 106 8.80 1.11 -11.64
CA ASP A 106 8.52 1.18 -13.08
C ASP A 106 7.05 1.58 -13.34
N SER A 107 6.17 1.21 -12.41
CA SER A 107 4.74 1.47 -12.47
C SER A 107 4.16 1.78 -11.10
N PHE A 108 3.41 2.87 -10.99
CA PHE A 108 2.61 3.19 -9.81
C PHE A 108 1.15 3.35 -10.19
N ARG A 109 0.26 2.66 -9.49
CA ARG A 109 -1.18 2.76 -9.68
C ARG A 109 -1.82 3.33 -8.43
N ILE A 110 -2.67 4.34 -8.61
CA ILE A 110 -3.46 4.94 -7.54
C ILE A 110 -4.91 4.60 -7.81
N VAL A 111 -5.50 3.77 -6.95
CA VAL A 111 -6.88 3.34 -7.06
C VAL A 111 -7.77 4.30 -6.28
N GLU A 112 -8.58 5.06 -7.00
CA GLU A 112 -9.51 6.05 -6.44
C GLU A 112 -10.80 6.07 -7.27
N PRO A 113 -11.90 5.47 -6.78
CA PRO A 113 -13.15 5.37 -7.53
C PRO A 113 -13.86 6.72 -7.72
N GLY A 114 -13.57 7.71 -6.88
CA GLY A 114 -14.19 9.03 -6.92
C GLY A 114 -13.67 9.89 -8.07
N GLY A 115 -14.47 10.10 -9.10
CA GLY A 115 -14.06 10.86 -10.29
C GLY A 115 -13.55 12.28 -9.98
N LYS A 116 -14.13 12.97 -8.99
CA LYS A 116 -13.65 14.31 -8.55
C LYS A 116 -12.26 14.24 -7.93
N PHE A 117 -11.99 13.24 -7.12
CA PHE A 117 -10.70 13.03 -6.50
C PHE A 117 -9.67 12.58 -7.53
N GLY A 118 -10.05 11.74 -8.48
CA GLY A 118 -9.20 11.35 -9.59
C GLY A 118 -8.62 12.53 -10.37
N VAL A 119 -9.43 13.58 -10.66
CA VAL A 119 -8.93 14.80 -11.30
C VAL A 119 -7.91 15.55 -10.44
N ILE A 120 -8.08 15.55 -9.13
CA ILE A 120 -7.15 16.18 -8.20
C ILE A 120 -5.81 15.43 -8.17
N ILE A 121 -5.87 14.10 -8.16
CA ILE A 121 -4.69 13.23 -8.20
C ILE A 121 -3.97 13.35 -9.56
N ASP A 122 -4.69 13.41 -10.68
CA ASP A 122 -4.08 13.60 -12.01
C ASP A 122 -3.24 14.88 -12.08
N ARG A 123 -3.75 15.99 -11.53
CA ARG A 123 -2.97 17.23 -11.42
C ARG A 123 -1.73 17.10 -10.55
N LEU A 124 -1.83 16.29 -9.48
CA LEU A 124 -0.70 16.01 -8.61
C LEU A 124 0.38 15.20 -9.35
N ILE A 125 0.00 14.17 -10.09
CA ILE A 125 0.90 13.35 -10.91
C ILE A 125 1.65 14.25 -11.91
N ARG A 126 0.93 15.11 -12.64
CA ARG A 126 1.54 16.07 -13.58
C ARG A 126 2.48 17.04 -12.91
N ARG A 127 2.15 17.50 -11.71
CA ARG A 127 3.02 18.43 -10.96
C ARG A 127 4.36 17.79 -10.59
N HIS A 128 4.39 16.48 -10.38
CA HIS A 128 5.62 15.73 -10.11
C HIS A 128 6.29 15.17 -11.39
N GLY A 129 5.73 15.42 -12.59
CA GLY A 129 6.27 14.89 -13.85
C GLY A 129 6.23 13.36 -13.92
N ALA A 130 5.24 12.74 -13.26
CA ALA A 130 5.17 11.30 -13.06
C ALA A 130 4.23 10.58 -14.05
N GLU A 131 3.70 11.26 -15.07
CA GLU A 131 2.68 10.73 -16.01
C GLU A 131 3.15 9.52 -16.79
N GLY A 132 4.45 9.41 -17.04
CA GLY A 132 5.02 8.31 -17.83
C GLY A 132 4.95 6.94 -17.13
N TRP A 133 4.74 6.91 -15.80
CA TRP A 133 4.77 5.68 -15.00
C TRP A 133 3.69 5.60 -13.92
N THR A 134 3.00 6.70 -13.63
CA THR A 134 1.90 6.75 -12.65
C THR A 134 0.57 6.90 -13.36
N GLN A 135 -0.42 6.10 -12.96
CA GLN A 135 -1.79 6.17 -13.48
C GLN A 135 -2.82 6.04 -12.37
N ILE A 136 -3.97 6.72 -12.54
CA ILE A 136 -5.12 6.58 -11.67
C ILE A 136 -6.05 5.53 -12.28
N ILE A 137 -6.57 4.66 -11.43
CA ILE A 137 -7.61 3.69 -11.77
C ILE A 137 -8.90 4.13 -11.06
N GLN A 138 -9.88 4.58 -11.83
CA GLN A 138 -11.19 5.03 -11.32
C GLN A 138 -12.18 3.87 -11.31
N MET A 139 -11.85 2.84 -10.54
CA MET A 139 -12.64 1.63 -10.37
C MET A 139 -12.61 1.23 -8.89
N PRO A 140 -13.71 0.72 -8.32
CA PRO A 140 -13.68 0.16 -6.97
C PRO A 140 -12.67 -0.98 -6.86
N TRP A 141 -11.96 -1.03 -5.72
CA TRP A 141 -10.91 -2.02 -5.54
C TRP A 141 -11.41 -3.47 -5.67
N ASN A 142 -12.58 -3.79 -5.13
CA ASN A 142 -13.14 -5.15 -5.19
C ASN A 142 -13.37 -5.63 -6.64
N GLU A 143 -13.81 -4.76 -7.53
CA GLU A 143 -13.99 -5.08 -8.97
C GLU A 143 -12.62 -5.27 -9.64
N LEU A 144 -11.68 -4.37 -9.35
CA LEU A 144 -10.33 -4.41 -9.90
C LEU A 144 -9.57 -5.65 -9.44
N ALA A 145 -9.68 -6.02 -8.16
CA ALA A 145 -9.05 -7.23 -7.60
C ALA A 145 -9.64 -8.51 -8.21
N ALA A 146 -10.97 -8.57 -8.40
CA ALA A 146 -11.62 -9.70 -9.04
C ALA A 146 -11.19 -9.86 -10.51
N GLU A 147 -11.08 -8.75 -11.25
CA GLU A 147 -10.54 -8.75 -12.61
C GLU A 147 -9.10 -9.23 -12.63
N ALA A 148 -8.24 -8.71 -11.75
CA ALA A 148 -6.84 -9.09 -11.65
C ALA A 148 -6.65 -10.56 -11.30
N ALA A 149 -7.45 -11.11 -10.37
CA ALA A 149 -7.44 -12.53 -10.02
C ALA A 149 -7.84 -13.42 -11.22
N THR A 150 -8.85 -12.99 -11.98
CA THR A 150 -9.28 -13.68 -13.21
C THR A 150 -8.17 -13.68 -14.25
N TRP A 151 -7.49 -12.56 -14.45
CA TRP A 151 -6.33 -12.45 -15.34
C TRP A 151 -5.18 -13.36 -14.92
N SER A 152 -4.85 -13.36 -13.64
CA SER A 152 -3.79 -14.21 -13.08
C SER A 152 -4.07 -15.70 -13.29
N ALA A 153 -5.32 -16.12 -13.15
CA ALA A 153 -5.75 -17.50 -13.38
C ALA A 153 -5.78 -17.88 -14.87
N ALA A 154 -6.07 -16.93 -15.75
CA ALA A 154 -6.27 -17.16 -17.19
C ALA A 154 -4.99 -16.98 -18.03
N THR A 155 -3.86 -16.58 -17.46
CA THR A 155 -2.61 -16.21 -18.20
C THR A 155 -2.14 -17.26 -19.18
N ALA A 156 -2.41 -18.54 -18.95
CA ALA A 156 -2.03 -19.63 -19.84
C ALA A 156 -2.95 -19.80 -21.08
N ALA A 157 -4.15 -19.20 -21.06
CA ALA A 157 -5.21 -19.40 -22.06
C ALA A 157 -5.64 -18.10 -22.78
N LEU A 158 -5.02 -16.96 -22.46
CA LEU A 158 -5.43 -15.68 -23.03
C LEU A 158 -4.98 -15.53 -24.49
N PRO A 159 -5.86 -14.98 -25.37
CA PRO A 159 -5.47 -14.60 -26.71
C PRO A 159 -4.36 -13.54 -26.69
N GLN A 160 -3.47 -13.56 -27.70
CA GLN A 160 -2.36 -12.58 -27.80
C GLN A 160 -2.83 -11.10 -27.86
N ASN A 161 -4.08 -10.86 -28.22
CA ASN A 161 -4.70 -9.54 -28.31
C ASN A 161 -5.65 -9.22 -27.13
N ALA A 162 -5.64 -10.02 -26.07
CA ALA A 162 -6.41 -9.70 -24.88
C ALA A 162 -5.91 -8.39 -24.24
N LYS A 163 -6.83 -7.55 -23.77
CA LYS A 163 -6.46 -6.32 -23.07
C LYS A 163 -5.68 -6.70 -21.80
N SER A 164 -4.56 -6.03 -21.57
CA SER A 164 -3.81 -6.21 -20.32
C SER A 164 -4.64 -5.78 -19.11
N SER A 165 -4.44 -6.44 -17.97
CA SER A 165 -5.00 -5.97 -16.70
C SER A 165 -4.61 -4.51 -16.44
N PRO A 166 -5.51 -3.67 -15.92
CA PRO A 166 -5.16 -2.31 -15.51
C PRO A 166 -4.15 -2.30 -14.34
N LEU A 167 -4.10 -3.40 -13.55
CA LEU A 167 -3.07 -3.59 -12.54
C LEU A 167 -1.83 -4.24 -13.15
N PRO A 168 -0.64 -3.71 -12.85
CA PRO A 168 0.64 -4.31 -13.24
C PRO A 168 0.95 -5.50 -12.33
N LEU A 169 0.59 -6.68 -12.75
CA LEU A 169 0.82 -7.92 -11.99
C LEU A 169 2.17 -8.56 -12.33
N PRO A 170 2.82 -9.21 -11.35
CA PRO A 170 2.52 -9.21 -9.91
C PRO A 170 2.90 -7.86 -9.26
N ILE A 171 2.32 -7.58 -8.09
CA ILE A 171 2.54 -6.33 -7.37
C ILE A 171 3.63 -6.51 -6.32
N ASP A 172 4.58 -5.57 -6.23
CA ASP A 172 5.68 -5.66 -5.26
C ASP A 172 5.43 -4.84 -3.99
N LEU A 173 4.67 -3.76 -4.10
CA LEU A 173 4.30 -2.90 -2.99
C LEU A 173 2.83 -2.51 -3.08
N VAL A 174 2.08 -2.77 -2.03
CA VAL A 174 0.72 -2.25 -1.84
C VAL A 174 0.67 -1.40 -0.58
N VAL A 175 0.08 -0.22 -0.70
CA VAL A 175 -0.29 0.63 0.44
C VAL A 175 -1.81 0.74 0.47
N VAL A 176 -2.42 0.45 1.62
CA VAL A 176 -3.88 0.49 1.81
C VAL A 176 -4.25 1.67 2.70
N ASP A 177 -4.99 2.64 2.14
CA ASP A 177 -5.50 3.83 2.81
C ASP A 177 -7.00 3.99 2.56
N VAL A 178 -7.76 3.01 3.01
CA VAL A 178 -9.23 2.96 2.90
C VAL A 178 -9.90 3.13 4.26
N PRO A 179 -11.22 3.40 4.31
CA PRO A 179 -11.97 3.41 5.56
C PRO A 179 -11.76 2.14 6.39
N GLU A 180 -11.86 2.29 7.71
CA GLU A 180 -11.52 1.24 8.67
C GLU A 180 -12.30 -0.07 8.44
N ASP A 181 -13.57 0.04 8.10
CA ASP A 181 -14.46 -1.08 7.84
C ASP A 181 -14.14 -1.84 6.52
N GLU A 182 -13.38 -1.23 5.62
CA GLU A 182 -12.94 -1.86 4.37
C GLU A 182 -11.51 -2.42 4.43
N ARG A 183 -10.72 -2.08 5.46
CA ARG A 183 -9.28 -2.38 5.52
C ARG A 183 -8.99 -3.88 5.45
N ALA A 184 -9.70 -4.69 6.23
CA ALA A 184 -9.45 -6.12 6.32
C ALA A 184 -9.68 -6.84 4.98
N THR A 185 -10.80 -6.56 4.32
CA THR A 185 -11.18 -7.17 3.04
C THR A 185 -10.27 -6.69 1.91
N THR A 186 -9.96 -5.39 1.90
CA THR A 186 -9.04 -4.79 0.93
C THR A 186 -7.63 -5.35 1.08
N ALA A 187 -7.09 -5.39 2.32
CA ALA A 187 -5.77 -5.92 2.59
C ALA A 187 -5.64 -7.39 2.18
N ARG A 188 -6.64 -8.22 2.48
CA ARG A 188 -6.65 -9.64 2.10
C ARG A 188 -6.57 -9.80 0.59
N SER A 189 -7.48 -9.19 -0.16
CA SER A 189 -7.51 -9.31 -1.63
C SER A 189 -6.29 -8.69 -2.31
N ALA A 190 -5.69 -7.65 -1.70
CA ALA A 190 -4.45 -7.07 -2.19
C ALA A 190 -3.23 -7.96 -1.93
N PHE A 191 -3.19 -8.61 -0.77
CA PHE A 191 -2.13 -9.54 -0.40
C PHE A 191 -2.04 -10.74 -1.35
N ASP A 192 -3.18 -11.23 -1.81
CA ASP A 192 -3.25 -12.35 -2.76
C ASP A 192 -2.64 -12.01 -4.14
N LEU A 193 -2.54 -10.72 -4.48
CA LEU A 193 -1.97 -10.21 -5.73
C LEU A 193 -0.47 -9.85 -5.63
N LEU A 194 0.12 -9.96 -4.44
CA LEU A 194 1.55 -9.67 -4.26
C LEU A 194 2.44 -10.69 -4.97
N SER A 195 3.59 -10.22 -5.43
CA SER A 195 4.71 -11.07 -5.83
C SER A 195 5.31 -11.82 -4.62
N ALA A 196 6.08 -12.86 -4.86
CA ALA A 196 6.95 -13.41 -3.83
C ALA A 196 7.95 -12.32 -3.38
N GLY A 197 8.07 -12.08 -2.07
CA GLY A 197 8.81 -10.96 -1.50
C GLY A 197 8.07 -9.62 -1.51
N GLY A 198 6.90 -9.52 -2.12
CA GLY A 198 6.08 -8.31 -2.13
C GLY A 198 5.55 -7.94 -0.75
N VAL A 199 5.33 -6.64 -0.54
CA VAL A 199 4.97 -6.07 0.77
C VAL A 199 3.65 -5.31 0.70
N LEU A 200 2.82 -5.50 1.72
CA LEU A 200 1.59 -4.74 1.95
C LEU A 200 1.74 -3.93 3.24
N LEU A 201 1.41 -2.65 3.15
CA LEU A 201 1.39 -1.70 4.26
C LEU A 201 -0.05 -1.26 4.51
N VAL A 202 -0.52 -1.40 5.75
CA VAL A 202 -1.87 -0.98 6.13
C VAL A 202 -1.90 -0.58 7.61
N GLN A 203 -2.64 0.48 7.93
CA GLN A 203 -2.93 0.80 9.33
C GLN A 203 -3.86 -0.28 9.91
N GLU A 204 -3.47 -0.84 11.07
CA GLU A 204 -4.31 -1.77 11.80
C GLU A 204 -5.64 -1.12 12.21
N PRO A 205 -6.79 -1.83 12.10
CA PRO A 205 -8.05 -1.33 12.62
C PRO A 205 -7.99 -1.15 14.15
N GLU A 206 -8.71 -0.17 14.67
CA GLU A 206 -8.83 0.03 16.12
C GLU A 206 -9.58 -1.15 16.76
N VAL A 207 -9.11 -1.58 17.95
CA VAL A 207 -9.79 -2.62 18.71
C VAL A 207 -11.17 -2.12 19.13
N PRO A 208 -12.26 -2.79 18.72
CA PRO A 208 -13.60 -2.38 19.14
C PRO A 208 -13.77 -2.50 20.65
N THR A 209 -14.37 -1.50 21.27
CA THR A 209 -14.65 -1.49 22.71
C THR A 209 -16.16 -1.54 22.97
N GLY A 210 -16.55 -2.23 24.03
CA GLY A 210 -17.94 -2.39 24.46
C GLY A 210 -18.63 -3.64 23.93
N ASP A 211 -19.75 -3.98 24.55
CA ASP A 211 -20.63 -5.07 24.10
C ASP A 211 -21.62 -4.51 23.07
N VAL A 212 -21.56 -5.05 21.87
CA VAL A 212 -22.38 -4.59 20.74
C VAL A 212 -23.58 -5.51 20.44
N GLY A 213 -23.71 -6.60 21.19
CA GLY A 213 -24.72 -7.64 20.91
C GLY A 213 -24.50 -8.36 19.58
N VAL A 214 -25.45 -9.19 19.21
CA VAL A 214 -25.44 -9.96 17.95
C VAL A 214 -26.55 -9.42 17.04
N ALA A 215 -26.24 -9.17 15.76
CA ALA A 215 -27.25 -8.81 14.77
C ALA A 215 -27.94 -10.08 14.24
N ASP A 216 -29.24 -10.01 13.99
CA ASP A 216 -30.01 -11.13 13.44
C ASP A 216 -29.69 -11.37 11.95
N SER A 217 -29.25 -10.32 11.25
CA SER A 217 -28.82 -10.40 9.85
C SER A 217 -27.72 -9.38 9.51
N PRO A 218 -26.87 -9.62 8.49
CA PRO A 218 -25.86 -8.67 8.05
C PRO A 218 -26.41 -7.30 7.62
N SER A 219 -27.64 -7.26 7.09
CA SER A 219 -28.30 -6.02 6.65
C SER A 219 -28.76 -5.13 7.82
N GLU A 220 -28.90 -5.70 9.02
CA GLU A 220 -29.38 -5.03 10.23
C GLU A 220 -28.24 -4.63 11.18
N MET A 221 -27.01 -4.91 10.80
CA MET A 221 -25.84 -4.59 11.61
C MET A 221 -25.71 -3.08 11.84
N THR A 222 -25.60 -2.69 13.11
CA THR A 222 -25.23 -1.34 13.50
C THR A 222 -23.80 -1.01 13.10
N SER A 223 -23.44 0.27 13.08
CA SER A 223 -22.06 0.70 12.80
C SER A 223 -21.04 0.06 13.75
N ALA A 224 -21.40 -0.11 15.04
CA ALA A 224 -20.54 -0.76 16.02
C ALA A 224 -20.35 -2.26 15.72
N GLN A 225 -21.42 -2.97 15.32
CA GLN A 225 -21.34 -4.38 14.92
C GLN A 225 -20.51 -4.59 13.66
N LYS A 226 -20.64 -3.69 12.68
CA LYS A 226 -19.77 -3.69 11.47
C LYS A 226 -18.29 -3.52 11.81
N LYS A 227 -17.96 -2.65 12.76
CA LYS A 227 -16.57 -2.50 13.24
C LYS A 227 -16.04 -3.80 13.87
N VAL A 228 -16.84 -4.46 14.71
CA VAL A 228 -16.47 -5.75 15.31
C VAL A 228 -16.26 -6.82 14.23
N GLU A 229 -17.16 -6.89 13.26
CA GLU A 229 -17.04 -7.86 12.15
C GLU A 229 -15.78 -7.58 11.32
N SER A 230 -15.52 -6.34 10.95
CA SER A 230 -14.30 -5.94 10.21
C SER A 230 -13.04 -6.27 11.02
N PHE A 231 -13.06 -6.04 12.34
CA PHE A 231 -11.94 -6.39 13.20
C PHE A 231 -11.72 -7.91 13.28
N ASN A 232 -12.79 -8.71 13.38
CA ASN A 232 -12.70 -10.18 13.36
C ASN A 232 -12.13 -10.69 12.04
N GLN A 233 -12.52 -10.08 10.91
CA GLN A 233 -11.95 -10.38 9.60
C GLN A 233 -10.46 -10.03 9.54
N TRP A 234 -10.05 -8.90 10.15
CA TRP A 234 -8.66 -8.52 10.29
C TRP A 234 -7.86 -9.56 11.08
N ILE A 235 -8.32 -9.96 12.26
CA ILE A 235 -7.64 -10.98 13.07
C ILE A 235 -7.50 -12.30 12.31
N SER A 236 -8.56 -12.74 11.61
CA SER A 236 -8.51 -13.96 10.78
C SER A 236 -7.49 -13.84 9.64
N PHE A 237 -7.38 -12.66 9.02
CA PHE A 237 -6.40 -12.41 7.97
C PHE A 237 -4.97 -12.38 8.52
N VAL A 238 -4.73 -11.64 9.59
CA VAL A 238 -3.43 -11.56 10.27
C VAL A 238 -2.94 -12.95 10.68
N LYS A 239 -3.81 -13.76 11.26
CA LYS A 239 -3.49 -15.16 11.62
C LYS A 239 -3.08 -15.97 10.39
N HIS A 240 -3.85 -15.89 9.30
CA HIS A 240 -3.50 -16.59 8.06
C HIS A 240 -2.13 -16.17 7.51
N VAL A 241 -1.81 -14.87 7.55
CA VAL A 241 -0.51 -14.37 7.10
C VAL A 241 0.60 -14.85 8.03
N SER A 242 0.41 -14.76 9.34
CA SER A 242 1.44 -15.17 10.31
C SER A 242 1.81 -16.65 10.26
N ASP A 243 0.86 -17.49 9.83
CA ASP A 243 1.10 -18.93 9.71
C ASP A 243 1.97 -19.30 8.49
N ASN A 244 2.03 -18.46 7.47
CA ASN A 244 2.64 -18.80 6.17
C ASN A 244 3.61 -17.76 5.62
N HIS A 245 3.62 -16.54 6.16
CA HIS A 245 4.32 -15.40 5.60
C HIS A 245 4.93 -14.52 6.71
N SER A 246 5.71 -13.51 6.36
CA SER A 246 6.28 -12.59 7.33
C SER A 246 5.29 -11.47 7.69
N LEU A 247 5.14 -11.21 8.97
CA LEU A 247 4.25 -10.19 9.53
C LEU A 247 4.98 -9.41 10.63
N GLY A 248 4.87 -8.10 10.60
CA GLY A 248 5.38 -7.21 11.63
C GLY A 248 4.43 -6.06 11.92
N PHE A 249 4.48 -5.56 13.15
CA PHE A 249 3.71 -4.41 13.60
C PHE A 249 4.65 -3.32 14.08
N VAL A 250 4.41 -2.10 13.61
CA VAL A 250 5.16 -0.91 14.02
C VAL A 250 4.22 0.00 14.78
N GLU A 251 4.41 0.11 16.08
CA GLU A 251 3.64 1.01 16.95
C GLU A 251 4.06 2.46 16.70
N LEU A 252 3.08 3.31 16.43
CA LEU A 252 3.29 4.72 16.10
C LEU A 252 2.29 5.60 16.88
N THR A 253 2.62 6.88 17.01
CA THR A 253 1.64 7.85 17.52
C THR A 253 0.45 7.92 16.56
N GLY A 254 -0.72 7.48 17.03
CA GLY A 254 -1.98 7.48 16.27
C GLY A 254 -2.32 6.15 15.60
N GLY A 255 -1.69 5.06 15.97
CA GLY A 255 -2.05 3.69 15.56
C GLY A 255 -0.87 2.81 15.22
N THR A 256 -1.16 1.60 14.84
CA THR A 256 -0.16 0.59 14.47
C THR A 256 -0.14 0.40 12.94
N LEU A 257 1.04 0.40 12.36
CA LEU A 257 1.26 0.02 10.97
C LEU A 257 1.54 -1.48 10.89
N ALA A 258 0.71 -2.22 10.22
CA ALA A 258 0.96 -3.61 9.87
C ALA A 258 1.76 -3.67 8.56
N VAL A 259 2.83 -4.44 8.58
CA VAL A 259 3.71 -4.73 7.44
C VAL A 259 3.66 -6.22 7.17
N LEU A 260 3.10 -6.59 6.04
CA LEU A 260 2.88 -7.97 5.63
C LEU A 260 3.73 -8.26 4.39
N ARG A 261 4.55 -9.30 4.44
CA ARG A 261 5.40 -9.71 3.31
C ARG A 261 5.05 -11.12 2.87
N ARG A 262 4.78 -11.27 1.59
CA ARG A 262 4.51 -12.58 0.97
C ARG A 262 5.83 -13.31 0.74
N THR A 263 6.03 -14.43 1.42
CA THR A 263 7.19 -15.32 1.26
C THR A 263 6.87 -16.48 0.33
#